data_9e997524d11146c8f7fb66e9e9880202
#
_entry.id   9e997524d11146c8f7fb66e9e9880202
#
_cell.length_a   1.000
_cell.length_b   1.000
_cell.length_c   1.000
_cell.angle_alpha   90.00
_cell.angle_beta   90.00
_cell.angle_gamma   90.00
#
_symmetry.space_group_name_H-M   'P 1'
#
loop_
_entity.id
_entity.type
_entity.pdbx_description
1 polymer ?
#
loop_
_entity_poly.entity_id
_entity_poly.type
_entity_poly.pdbx_seq_one_letter_code
_entity_poly.pdbx_strand_id
1 'polypeptide(L)'
;GGFTIAANGITFPETGYYAIGCSLYYIAATASDTNKRVSPEMKLYNQTQSANLVGSGSIAGMAYCRNLTSSGYSGPRRSSSMITEIAQVSANDVIAIYIRRSTSNASQGVEMLDNSVMWAFKLQ
;
A
#
# COMPACT_ATOMS: atom_id res chain seq x y z
N GLY A 1 -8.74 -14.41 -20.20
CA GLY A 1 -7.59 -14.65 -19.34
C GLY A 1 -7.75 -13.92 -18.03
N GLY A 2 -7.70 -14.64 -16.94
CA GLY A 2 -7.86 -14.06 -15.61
C GLY A 2 -6.52 -13.66 -15.00
N PHE A 3 -6.53 -12.65 -14.17
CA PHE A 3 -5.43 -12.36 -13.26
C PHE A 3 -5.21 -13.54 -12.30
N THR A 4 -3.97 -13.84 -11.99
CA THR A 4 -3.62 -14.80 -10.95
C THR A 4 -3.09 -14.08 -9.73
N ILE A 5 -3.58 -14.45 -8.55
CA ILE A 5 -3.04 -13.93 -7.29
C ILE A 5 -1.75 -14.70 -7.01
N ALA A 6 -0.64 -14.00 -7.03
CA ALA A 6 0.64 -14.50 -6.54
C ALA A 6 0.77 -14.23 -5.03
N ALA A 7 1.66 -14.93 -4.35
CA ALA A 7 1.85 -14.79 -2.90
C ALA A 7 2.09 -13.34 -2.45
N ASN A 8 2.60 -12.48 -3.32
CA ASN A 8 2.98 -11.11 -3.00
C ASN A 8 2.40 -10.06 -3.97
N GLY A 9 1.43 -10.42 -4.82
CA GLY A 9 0.89 -9.47 -5.78
C GLY A 9 -0.08 -10.09 -6.79
N ILE A 10 -0.36 -9.36 -7.85
CA ILE A 10 -1.20 -9.80 -8.96
C ILE A 10 -0.31 -10.08 -10.17
N THR A 11 -0.43 -11.27 -10.76
CA THR A 11 0.21 -11.62 -12.02
C THR A 11 -0.69 -11.23 -13.20
N PHE A 12 -0.15 -10.52 -14.14
CA PHE A 12 -0.86 -10.03 -15.32
C PHE A 12 -0.77 -11.04 -16.46
N PRO A 13 -1.91 -11.43 -17.05
CA PRO A 13 -1.95 -12.48 -18.08
C PRO A 13 -1.43 -12.03 -19.44
N GLU A 14 -1.51 -10.75 -19.73
CA GLU A 14 -1.23 -10.19 -21.05
C GLU A 14 -0.51 -8.86 -20.96
N THR A 15 0.28 -8.55 -21.98
CA THR A 15 0.83 -7.20 -22.17
C THR A 15 -0.28 -6.22 -22.52
N GLY A 16 -0.25 -5.03 -21.94
CA GLY A 16 -1.24 -3.99 -22.22
C GLY A 16 -1.16 -2.80 -21.26
N TYR A 17 -2.06 -1.86 -21.45
CA TYR A 17 -2.27 -0.76 -20.51
C TYR A 17 -3.35 -1.14 -19.51
N TYR A 18 -3.07 -0.88 -18.25
CA TYR A 18 -3.96 -1.21 -17.14
C TYR A 18 -4.11 -0.01 -16.21
N ALA A 19 -5.33 0.18 -15.71
CA ALA A 19 -5.56 0.95 -14.50
C ALA A 19 -5.40 0.00 -13.32
N ILE A 20 -4.48 0.31 -12.41
CA ILE A 20 -4.12 -0.53 -11.25
C ILE A 20 -4.22 0.32 -10.01
N GLY A 21 -4.89 -0.18 -8.99
CA GLY A 21 -5.03 0.56 -7.76
C GLY A 21 -5.15 -0.30 -6.54
N CYS A 22 -5.08 0.36 -5.40
CA CYS A 22 -5.36 -0.26 -4.12
C CYS A 22 -6.02 0.73 -3.15
N SER A 23 -6.83 0.19 -2.27
CA SER A 23 -7.31 0.84 -1.06
C SER A 23 -6.74 0.10 0.13
N LEU A 24 -5.93 0.78 0.92
CA LEU A 24 -5.30 0.20 2.09
C LEU A 24 -5.84 0.85 3.35
N TYR A 25 -6.16 0.01 4.31
CA TYR A 25 -6.61 0.42 5.64
C TYR A 25 -5.54 0.04 6.65
N TYR A 26 -5.22 0.98 7.53
CA TYR A 26 -4.13 0.86 8.48
C TYR A 26 -4.61 1.07 9.90
N ILE A 27 -3.91 0.44 10.81
CA ILE A 27 -3.95 0.75 12.23
C ILE A 27 -2.52 0.96 12.72
N ALA A 28 -2.32 1.95 13.57
CA ALA A 28 -1.05 2.07 14.26
C ALA A 28 -0.91 0.86 15.19
N ALA A 29 0.14 0.07 15.00
CA ALA A 29 0.41 -1.04 15.90
C ALA A 29 0.60 -0.50 17.32
N THR A 30 0.00 -1.18 18.28
CA THR A 30 0.04 -0.80 19.69
C THR A 30 1.47 -0.74 20.20
N ALA A 31 2.00 0.45 20.27
CA ALA A 31 3.18 0.70 21.07
C ALA A 31 2.74 1.21 22.45
N SER A 32 3.50 0.90 23.47
CA SER A 32 3.32 1.38 24.84
C SER A 32 3.35 2.91 24.96
N ASP A 33 3.68 3.60 23.90
CA ASP A 33 3.88 5.03 23.88
C ASP A 33 2.68 5.79 23.32
N THR A 34 2.12 6.57 24.17
CA THR A 34 1.05 7.52 23.91
C THR A 34 1.51 8.67 22.99
N ASN A 35 0.67 9.09 22.06
CA ASN A 35 0.92 10.22 21.17
C ASN A 35 1.97 10.01 20.05
N LYS A 36 2.44 8.81 19.82
CA LYS A 36 3.30 8.54 18.66
C LYS A 36 2.46 8.44 17.37
N ARG A 37 3.02 8.94 16.31
CA ARG A 37 2.44 8.92 14.97
C ARG A 37 3.31 8.12 14.02
N VAL A 38 2.68 7.45 13.10
CA VAL A 38 3.33 6.76 12.01
C VAL A 38 2.66 7.16 10.70
N SER A 39 3.45 7.39 9.69
CA SER A 39 2.97 7.68 8.35
C SER A 39 3.41 6.54 7.43
N PRO A 40 2.52 5.59 7.13
CA PRO A 40 2.80 4.61 6.11
C PRO A 40 2.81 5.28 4.73
N GLU A 41 3.79 4.92 3.95
CA GLU A 41 3.94 5.27 2.56
C GLU A 41 3.74 4.03 1.72
N MET A 42 3.05 4.15 0.58
CA MET A 42 2.83 3.04 -0.32
C MET A 42 3.18 3.37 -1.75
N LYS A 43 3.54 2.34 -2.50
CA LYS A 43 3.74 2.41 -3.94
C LYS A 43 3.33 1.10 -4.61
N LEU A 44 2.96 1.18 -5.87
CA LEU A 44 2.86 0.01 -6.73
C LEU A 44 4.24 -0.30 -7.33
N TYR A 45 4.62 -1.56 -7.29
CA TYR A 45 5.94 -2.02 -7.67
C TYR A 45 5.86 -3.24 -8.55
N ASN A 46 6.54 -3.20 -9.69
CA ASN A 46 6.70 -4.35 -10.56
C ASN A 46 7.86 -5.20 -10.04
N GLN A 47 7.53 -6.32 -9.41
CA GLN A 47 8.51 -7.25 -8.83
C GLN A 47 9.34 -7.95 -9.90
N THR A 48 8.72 -8.29 -11.04
CA THR A 48 9.38 -8.98 -12.13
C THR A 48 10.48 -8.13 -12.75
N GLN A 49 10.20 -6.86 -12.92
CA GLN A 49 11.15 -5.92 -13.52
C GLN A 49 12.01 -5.16 -12.50
N SER A 50 11.76 -5.38 -11.22
CA SER A 50 12.44 -4.68 -10.11
C SER A 50 12.37 -3.16 -10.22
N ALA A 51 11.20 -2.64 -10.58
CA ALA A 51 10.98 -1.22 -10.85
C ALA A 51 9.67 -0.70 -10.24
N ASN A 52 9.62 0.60 -9.95
CA ASN A 52 8.34 1.24 -9.65
C ASN A 52 7.42 1.17 -10.86
N LEU A 53 6.12 1.00 -10.63
CA LEU A 53 5.18 0.87 -11.72
C LEU A 53 5.09 2.17 -12.54
N VAL A 54 5.01 3.30 -11.86
CA VAL A 54 5.03 4.63 -12.47
C VAL A 54 5.98 5.52 -11.68
N GLY A 55 6.77 6.32 -12.41
CA GLY A 55 7.67 7.32 -11.85
C GLY A 55 8.95 6.77 -11.22
N SER A 56 9.82 7.66 -10.78
CA SER A 56 11.19 7.36 -10.32
C SER A 56 11.31 7.18 -8.79
N GLY A 57 10.40 6.44 -8.18
CA GLY A 57 10.52 6.09 -6.76
C GLY A 57 9.80 7.00 -5.79
N SER A 58 8.96 7.88 -6.27
CA SER A 58 8.09 8.68 -5.42
C SER A 58 7.04 7.80 -4.73
N ILE A 59 6.68 8.21 -3.55
CA ILE A 59 5.58 7.67 -2.79
C ILE A 59 4.29 7.95 -3.54
N ALA A 60 3.54 6.92 -3.82
CA ALA A 60 2.30 7.06 -4.56
C ALA A 60 1.09 7.30 -3.64
N GLY A 61 1.21 6.98 -2.37
CA GLY A 61 0.17 7.25 -1.38
C GLY A 61 0.75 7.33 0.02
N MET A 62 0.11 8.14 0.86
CA MET A 62 0.50 8.31 2.26
C MET A 62 -0.75 8.35 3.14
N ALA A 63 -0.66 7.69 4.29
CA ALA A 63 -1.67 7.75 5.33
C ALA A 63 -1.05 8.24 6.64
N TYR A 64 -1.89 8.61 7.58
CA TYR A 64 -1.46 9.07 8.89
C TYR A 64 -2.18 8.28 9.97
N CYS A 65 -1.42 7.56 10.76
CA CYS A 65 -1.92 6.83 11.91
C CYS A 65 -1.31 7.39 13.18
N ARG A 66 -2.14 7.59 14.19
CA ARG A 66 -1.70 8.09 15.48
C ARG A 66 -2.30 7.26 16.60
N ASN A 67 -1.48 6.91 17.57
CA ASN A 67 -1.96 6.40 18.84
C ASN A 67 -2.21 7.58 19.78
N LEU A 68 -3.45 7.77 20.20
CA LEU A 68 -3.85 8.86 21.08
C LEU A 68 -4.33 8.33 22.42
N THR A 69 -3.78 8.90 23.47
CA THR A 69 -4.42 8.92 24.79
C THR A 69 -4.79 10.36 25.11
N SER A 70 -6.07 10.64 25.10
CA SER A 70 -6.61 11.88 25.64
C SER A 70 -7.85 11.56 26.44
N SER A 71 -8.27 12.47 27.30
CA SER A 71 -9.49 12.30 28.09
C SER A 71 -10.67 11.95 27.18
N GLY A 72 -11.23 10.76 27.35
CA GLY A 72 -12.37 10.25 26.59
C GLY A 72 -12.05 9.43 25.35
N TYR A 73 -10.78 9.29 24.96
CA TYR A 73 -10.39 8.43 23.85
C TYR A 73 -8.99 7.83 24.05
N SER A 74 -8.90 6.53 24.12
CA SER A 74 -7.61 5.81 24.14
C SER A 74 -7.60 4.73 23.06
N GLY A 75 -6.53 4.61 22.31
CA GLY A 75 -6.30 3.52 21.38
C GLY A 75 -5.73 3.96 20.03
N PRO A 76 -5.42 2.99 19.17
CA PRO A 76 -4.86 3.25 17.87
C PRO A 76 -5.91 3.88 16.93
N ARG A 77 -5.53 4.94 16.26
CA ARG A 77 -6.33 5.53 15.18
C ARG A 77 -6.15 4.75 13.90
N ARG A 78 -7.25 4.49 13.24
CA ARG A 78 -7.28 3.94 11.89
C ARG A 78 -7.10 5.04 10.86
N SER A 79 -6.52 4.68 9.74
CA SER A 79 -6.38 5.55 8.59
C SER A 79 -6.51 4.73 7.32
N SER A 80 -6.77 5.40 6.22
CA SER A 80 -6.83 4.76 4.91
C SER A 80 -6.07 5.59 3.88
N SER A 81 -5.63 4.93 2.84
CA SER A 81 -5.01 5.56 1.69
C SER A 81 -5.38 4.79 0.43
N MET A 82 -5.53 5.51 -0.66
CA MET A 82 -5.85 4.94 -1.96
C MET A 82 -4.88 5.47 -3.00
N ILE A 83 -4.50 4.59 -3.91
CA ILE A 83 -3.66 4.92 -5.07
C ILE A 83 -4.25 4.28 -6.31
N THR A 84 -4.17 4.99 -7.42
CA THR A 84 -4.49 4.49 -8.75
C THR A 84 -3.45 4.98 -9.73
N GLU A 85 -2.90 4.07 -10.51
CA GLU A 85 -1.93 4.36 -11.56
C GLU A 85 -2.37 3.72 -12.88
N ILE A 86 -2.03 4.38 -13.98
CA ILE A 86 -2.19 3.81 -15.33
C ILE A 86 -0.79 3.51 -15.85
N ALA A 87 -0.54 2.24 -16.17
CA ALA A 87 0.77 1.80 -16.61
C ALA A 87 0.68 0.73 -17.69
N GLN A 88 1.72 0.66 -18.51
CA GLN A 88 1.96 -0.49 -19.37
C GLN A 88 2.59 -1.60 -18.53
N VAL A 89 2.02 -2.79 -18.64
CA VAL A 89 2.46 -3.99 -17.93
C VAL A 89 2.69 -5.09 -18.95
N SER A 90 3.73 -5.85 -18.80
CA SER A 90 4.04 -7.01 -19.66
C SER A 90 3.33 -8.26 -19.17
N ALA A 91 3.10 -9.21 -20.06
CA ALA A 91 2.59 -10.52 -19.69
C ALA A 91 3.53 -11.18 -18.66
N ASN A 92 2.94 -11.78 -17.63
CA ASN A 92 3.60 -12.41 -16.49
C ASN A 92 4.31 -11.44 -15.51
N ASP A 93 4.19 -10.14 -15.68
CA ASP A 93 4.62 -9.21 -14.65
C ASP A 93 3.80 -9.42 -13.37
N VAL A 94 4.48 -9.34 -12.24
CA VAL A 94 3.87 -9.39 -10.90
C VAL A 94 3.91 -7.98 -10.31
N ILE A 95 2.73 -7.40 -10.14
CA ILE A 95 2.59 -6.09 -9.51
C ILE A 95 2.17 -6.26 -8.06
N ALA A 96 2.90 -5.63 -7.16
CA ALA A 96 2.69 -5.68 -5.73
C ALA A 96 2.57 -4.30 -5.11
N ILE A 97 2.00 -4.25 -3.92
CA ILE A 97 1.98 -3.05 -3.08
C ILE A 97 3.16 -3.12 -2.12
N TYR A 98 4.00 -2.11 -2.17
CA TYR A 98 5.07 -1.93 -1.19
C TYR A 98 4.70 -0.85 -0.20
N ILE A 99 4.83 -1.17 1.07
CA ILE A 99 4.51 -0.29 2.19
C ILE A 99 5.76 -0.11 3.02
N ARG A 100 6.05 1.13 3.39
CA ARG A 100 7.11 1.45 4.35
C ARG A 100 6.65 2.51 5.33
N ARG A 101 7.37 2.66 6.42
CA ARG A 101 7.20 3.79 7.34
C ARG A 101 8.03 4.96 6.85
N SER A 102 7.46 6.16 6.86
CA SER A 102 8.20 7.39 6.54
C SER A 102 8.83 8.05 7.76
N THR A 103 8.46 7.63 8.97
CA THR A 103 8.94 8.25 10.20
C THR A 103 10.07 7.46 10.83
N SER A 104 11.05 8.20 11.38
CA SER A 104 12.24 7.66 12.06
C SER A 104 11.96 7.03 13.43
N ASN A 105 10.71 6.98 13.89
CA ASN A 105 10.36 6.46 15.19
C ASN A 105 10.28 4.93 15.15
N ALA A 106 11.39 4.28 15.52
CA ALA A 106 11.60 2.85 15.38
C ALA A 106 10.65 1.97 16.23
N SER A 107 9.95 2.54 17.20
CA SER A 107 9.13 1.80 18.15
C SER A 107 7.67 1.63 17.74
N GLN A 108 7.22 2.24 16.63
CA GLN A 108 5.83 2.16 16.21
C GLN A 108 5.68 1.46 14.87
N GLY A 109 4.96 0.35 14.86
CA GLY A 109 4.59 -0.38 13.66
C GLY A 109 3.31 0.16 13.02
N VAL A 110 3.07 -0.29 11.81
CA VAL A 110 1.80 -0.17 11.11
C VAL A 110 1.33 -1.57 10.74
N GLU A 111 0.09 -1.85 10.99
CA GLU A 111 -0.58 -3.06 10.52
C GLU A 111 -1.56 -2.71 9.42
N MET A 112 -1.54 -3.49 8.36
CA MET A 112 -2.54 -3.42 7.31
C MET A 112 -3.75 -4.26 7.73
N LEU A 113 -4.95 -3.73 7.54
CA LEU A 113 -6.18 -4.41 7.90
C LEU A 113 -6.67 -5.29 6.75
N ASP A 114 -7.37 -6.37 7.09
CA ASP A 114 -7.85 -7.40 6.16
C ASP A 114 -8.81 -6.90 5.08
N ASN A 115 -9.47 -5.77 5.31
CA ASN A 115 -10.33 -5.15 4.30
C ASN A 115 -9.58 -4.29 3.27
N SER A 116 -8.26 -4.35 3.26
CA SER A 116 -7.45 -3.73 2.20
C SER A 116 -7.58 -4.53 0.91
N VAL A 117 -7.71 -3.83 -0.20
CA VAL A 117 -7.92 -4.44 -1.51
C VAL A 117 -6.98 -3.87 -2.56
N MET A 118 -6.60 -4.71 -3.52
CA MET A 118 -5.92 -4.32 -4.75
C MET A 118 -6.77 -4.74 -5.95
N TRP A 119 -6.78 -3.93 -7.00
CA TRP A 119 -7.56 -4.18 -8.20
C TRP A 119 -6.80 -3.76 -9.47
N ALA A 120 -7.19 -4.32 -10.59
CA ALA A 120 -6.67 -3.95 -11.89
C ALA A 120 -7.74 -4.13 -12.99
N PHE A 121 -7.72 -3.22 -13.96
CA PHE A 121 -8.55 -3.30 -15.16
C PHE A 121 -7.71 -3.07 -16.40
N LYS A 122 -7.83 -3.93 -17.41
CA LYS A 122 -7.20 -3.73 -18.70
C LYS A 122 -7.93 -2.61 -19.46
N LEU A 123 -7.16 -1.66 -19.98
CA LEU A 123 -7.67 -0.54 -20.78
C LEU A 123 -7.53 -0.80 -22.28
N GLN A 124 -6.41 -1.38 -22.68
CA GLN A 124 -6.08 -1.78 -24.05
C GLN A 124 -5.15 -3.00 -24.07
#